data_0e0f5e333c1747c8110ad350e30da484
#
_entry.id   0e0f5e333c1747c8110ad350e30da484
#
_cell.length_a   1.000
_cell.length_b   1.000
_cell.length_c   1.000
_cell.angle_alpha   90.00
_cell.angle_beta   90.00
_cell.angle_gamma   90.00
#
_symmetry.space_group_name_H-M   'P 1'
#
loop_
_entity.id
_entity.type
_entity.pdbx_description
1 polymer ?
#
loop_
_entity_poly.entity_id
_entity_poly.type
_entity_poly.pdbx_seq_one_letter_code
_entity_poly.pdbx_strand_id
1 'polypeptide(L)'
;MAPRLRSADPVLDAGRSGAYAPGMQMQDAADPRTWDADEAVTRLFRAHYRPLVRLAALLTGDPGRAEELAQDAYVELHARWRRLRDTDKALAYLRQCIVNRSRSVLRRRLVSQRYAESQPPPATVPSAEHGALAALDHAGMIEALGRLPERQREALILRYYLDLSEADIAEAMGISRGAVKSHCSRGLAALRQGWEVTS
;
A
#
# COMPACT_ATOMS: atom_id res chain seq x y z
N MET A 1 59.67 -22.66 3.08
CA MET A 1 58.90 -23.38 2.03
C MET A 1 57.57 -23.73 2.64
N ALA A 2 56.59 -22.88 2.47
CA ALA A 2 55.24 -23.04 3.03
C ALA A 2 54.21 -23.02 1.89
N PRO A 3 53.29 -23.95 1.82
CA PRO A 3 52.26 -23.95 0.79
C PRO A 3 51.10 -23.00 1.14
N ARG A 4 50.71 -22.27 0.14
CA ARG A 4 49.56 -21.34 0.16
C ARG A 4 48.22 -22.12 0.24
N LEU A 5 47.47 -21.89 1.28
CA LEU A 5 46.06 -22.27 1.36
C LEU A 5 45.22 -21.24 0.57
N ARG A 6 44.53 -21.74 -0.45
CA ARG A 6 43.51 -21.00 -1.18
C ARG A 6 42.24 -20.95 -0.33
N SER A 7 41.80 -19.74 0.00
CA SER A 7 40.46 -19.50 0.52
C SER A 7 39.45 -19.72 -0.59
N ALA A 8 38.55 -20.68 -0.38
CA ALA A 8 37.33 -20.83 -1.17
C ALA A 8 36.24 -19.99 -0.52
N ASP A 9 35.80 -18.95 -1.20
CA ASP A 9 34.58 -18.23 -0.83
C ASP A 9 33.36 -19.09 -1.11
N PRO A 10 32.46 -19.29 -0.13
CA PRO A 10 31.16 -19.86 -0.41
C PRO A 10 30.25 -18.74 -0.94
N VAL A 11 29.93 -18.83 -2.21
CA VAL A 11 28.84 -18.08 -2.84
C VAL A 11 27.56 -18.45 -2.11
N LEU A 12 27.04 -17.53 -1.30
CA LEU A 12 25.69 -17.60 -0.78
C LEU A 12 24.70 -17.33 -1.91
N ASP A 13 24.28 -18.39 -2.54
CA ASP A 13 23.10 -18.43 -3.40
C ASP A 13 21.85 -18.18 -2.51
N ALA A 14 21.49 -16.90 -2.40
CA ALA A 14 20.24 -16.50 -1.76
C ALA A 14 19.09 -16.80 -2.72
N GLY A 15 18.50 -17.96 -2.54
CA GLY A 15 17.36 -18.46 -3.27
C GLY A 15 16.24 -17.44 -3.40
N ARG A 16 15.97 -17.08 -4.63
CA ARG A 16 14.70 -16.54 -5.07
C ARG A 16 13.61 -17.56 -4.76
N SER A 17 12.83 -17.32 -3.74
CA SER A 17 11.60 -18.08 -3.50
C SER A 17 10.54 -17.12 -2.98
N GLY A 18 9.95 -16.43 -3.89
CA GLY A 18 8.65 -15.78 -3.78
C GLY A 18 7.82 -16.26 -4.95
N ALA A 19 7.60 -17.58 -5.05
CA ALA A 19 6.74 -18.16 -6.04
C ALA A 19 5.30 -17.71 -5.76
N TYR A 20 4.91 -16.64 -6.41
CA TYR A 20 3.52 -16.36 -6.72
C TYR A 20 3.06 -17.48 -7.67
N ALA A 21 2.21 -18.36 -7.18
CA ALA A 21 1.77 -19.56 -7.91
C ALA A 21 1.16 -19.17 -9.26
N PRO A 22 1.71 -19.62 -10.39
CA PRO A 22 1.04 -19.53 -11.68
C PRO A 22 0.21 -20.80 -11.87
N GLY A 23 -1.06 -20.72 -11.54
CA GLY A 23 -1.94 -21.89 -11.64
C GLY A 23 -3.39 -21.52 -11.90
N MET A 24 -3.65 -20.56 -12.77
CA MET A 24 -4.96 -20.43 -13.38
C MET A 24 -4.76 -20.29 -14.88
N GLN A 25 -5.13 -21.37 -15.58
CA GLN A 25 -5.03 -21.49 -17.03
C GLN A 25 -5.71 -20.30 -17.70
N MET A 26 -4.90 -19.53 -18.43
CA MET A 26 -5.32 -18.46 -19.33
C MET A 26 -5.95 -19.09 -20.58
N GLN A 27 -7.19 -19.57 -20.46
CA GLN A 27 -8.04 -19.91 -21.60
C GLN A 27 -9.31 -19.07 -21.42
N ASP A 28 -9.37 -18.03 -22.14
CA ASP A 28 -10.33 -16.98 -22.49
C ASP A 28 -9.83 -15.57 -22.13
N ALA A 29 -8.70 -15.21 -22.71
CA ALA A 29 -8.26 -13.82 -22.68
C ALA A 29 -8.98 -13.05 -23.80
N ALA A 30 -10.27 -12.78 -23.64
CA ALA A 30 -10.91 -11.72 -24.39
C ALA A 30 -10.10 -10.43 -24.15
N ASP A 31 -9.79 -9.70 -25.22
CA ASP A 31 -9.03 -8.44 -25.15
C ASP A 31 -9.67 -7.53 -24.08
N PRO A 32 -8.92 -7.10 -23.05
CA PRO A 32 -9.45 -6.24 -21.98
C PRO A 32 -10.17 -4.99 -22.49
N ARG A 33 -9.87 -4.57 -23.72
CA ARG A 33 -10.50 -3.44 -24.38
C ARG A 33 -11.94 -3.71 -24.83
N THR A 34 -12.36 -4.98 -24.90
CA THR A 34 -13.72 -5.38 -25.26
C THR A 34 -14.65 -5.53 -24.08
N TRP A 35 -14.13 -5.57 -22.85
CA TRP A 35 -14.93 -5.72 -21.64
C TRP A 35 -15.83 -4.53 -21.42
N ASP A 36 -17.06 -4.81 -20.97
CA ASP A 36 -17.91 -3.77 -20.42
C ASP A 36 -17.44 -3.37 -19.00
N ALA A 37 -18.05 -2.34 -18.44
CA ALA A 37 -17.64 -1.85 -17.13
C ALA A 37 -17.87 -2.88 -16.02
N ASP A 38 -18.97 -3.61 -16.07
CA ASP A 38 -19.35 -4.58 -15.04
C ASP A 38 -18.41 -5.78 -15.05
N GLU A 39 -18.09 -6.31 -16.24
CA GLU A 39 -17.17 -7.43 -16.39
C GLU A 39 -15.76 -7.04 -15.95
N ALA A 40 -15.26 -5.90 -16.39
CA ALA A 40 -13.94 -5.40 -16.06
C ALA A 40 -13.78 -5.16 -14.55
N VAL A 41 -14.73 -4.47 -13.93
CA VAL A 41 -14.72 -4.20 -12.49
C VAL A 41 -14.82 -5.48 -11.71
N THR A 42 -15.66 -6.45 -12.13
CA THR A 42 -15.78 -7.75 -11.46
C THR A 42 -14.46 -8.52 -11.48
N ARG A 43 -13.77 -8.55 -12.61
CA ARG A 43 -12.46 -9.22 -12.76
C ARG A 43 -11.38 -8.54 -11.89
N LEU A 44 -11.28 -7.22 -11.95
CA LEU A 44 -10.35 -6.45 -11.14
C LEU A 44 -10.65 -6.58 -9.64
N PHE A 45 -11.91 -6.62 -9.26
CA PHE A 45 -12.32 -6.82 -7.88
C PHE A 45 -11.86 -8.18 -7.35
N ARG A 46 -12.14 -9.26 -8.08
CA ARG A 46 -11.70 -10.60 -7.69
C ARG A 46 -10.18 -10.72 -7.53
N ALA A 47 -9.42 -10.07 -8.44
CA ALA A 47 -7.96 -10.15 -8.44
C ALA A 47 -7.30 -9.23 -7.42
N HIS A 48 -7.83 -8.03 -7.17
CA HIS A 48 -7.10 -6.96 -6.49
C HIS A 48 -7.80 -6.37 -5.26
N TYR A 49 -9.03 -6.77 -4.92
CA TYR A 49 -9.77 -6.15 -3.81
C TYR A 49 -9.02 -6.26 -2.48
N ARG A 50 -8.61 -7.47 -2.08
CA ARG A 50 -7.90 -7.69 -0.81
C ARG A 50 -6.59 -6.91 -0.71
N PRO A 51 -5.69 -6.94 -1.71
CA PRO A 51 -4.49 -6.09 -1.71
C PRO A 51 -4.79 -4.60 -1.61
N LEU A 52 -5.86 -4.12 -2.26
CA LEU A 52 -6.23 -2.70 -2.24
C LEU A 52 -6.86 -2.28 -0.90
N VAL A 53 -7.66 -3.14 -0.26
CA VAL A 53 -8.14 -2.91 1.11
C VAL A 53 -6.96 -2.84 2.08
N ARG A 54 -6.00 -3.77 1.98
CA ARG A 54 -4.80 -3.75 2.82
C ARG A 54 -3.95 -2.49 2.57
N LEU A 55 -3.82 -2.04 1.32
CA LEU A 55 -3.19 -0.76 0.99
C LEU A 55 -3.86 0.40 1.72
N ALA A 56 -5.18 0.49 1.66
CA ALA A 56 -5.96 1.54 2.33
C ALA A 56 -5.78 1.48 3.86
N ALA A 57 -5.78 0.28 4.46
CA ALA A 57 -5.54 0.08 5.88
C ALA A 57 -4.14 0.54 6.31
N LEU A 58 -3.10 0.19 5.56
CA LEU A 58 -1.73 0.63 5.83
C LEU A 58 -1.56 2.15 5.72
N LEU A 59 -2.22 2.78 4.74
CA LEU A 59 -2.15 4.22 4.52
C LEU A 59 -2.87 5.00 5.62
N THR A 60 -4.03 4.54 6.06
CA THR A 60 -4.89 5.26 7.02
C THR A 60 -4.64 4.88 8.47
N GLY A 61 -4.10 3.68 8.72
CA GLY A 61 -4.05 3.07 10.05
C GLY A 61 -5.44 2.69 10.58
N ASP A 62 -6.46 2.59 9.72
CA ASP A 62 -7.85 2.35 10.09
C ASP A 62 -8.46 1.25 9.20
N PRO A 63 -8.48 -0.01 9.67
CA PRO A 63 -9.03 -1.13 8.91
C PRO A 63 -10.53 -0.98 8.59
N GLY A 64 -11.32 -0.37 9.48
CA GLY A 64 -12.75 -0.18 9.27
C GLY A 64 -13.06 0.74 8.08
N ARG A 65 -12.25 1.77 7.88
CA ARG A 65 -12.38 2.67 6.72
C ARG A 65 -11.74 2.15 5.45
N ALA A 66 -10.86 1.17 5.56
CA ALA A 66 -10.12 0.67 4.40
C ALA A 66 -11.04 0.03 3.35
N GLU A 67 -12.04 -0.69 3.79
CA GLU A 67 -13.03 -1.32 2.90
C GLU A 67 -13.87 -0.28 2.17
N GLU A 68 -14.36 0.76 2.88
CA GLU A 68 -15.11 1.86 2.27
C GLU A 68 -14.29 2.56 1.18
N LEU A 69 -13.01 2.86 1.47
CA LEU A 69 -12.11 3.50 0.53
C LEU A 69 -11.87 2.66 -0.73
N ALA A 70 -11.72 1.35 -0.54
CA ALA A 70 -11.55 0.43 -1.65
C ALA A 70 -12.83 0.34 -2.50
N GLN A 71 -13.99 0.16 -1.87
CA GLN A 71 -15.29 0.11 -2.57
C GLN A 71 -15.55 1.39 -3.36
N ASP A 72 -15.35 2.55 -2.76
CA ASP A 72 -15.49 3.84 -3.42
C ASP A 72 -14.57 3.97 -4.65
N ALA A 73 -13.34 3.45 -4.56
CA ALA A 73 -12.41 3.47 -5.70
C ALA A 73 -12.92 2.63 -6.87
N TYR A 74 -13.54 1.47 -6.58
CA TYR A 74 -14.16 0.63 -7.61
C TYR A 74 -15.42 1.27 -8.23
N VAL A 75 -16.26 1.93 -7.44
CA VAL A 75 -17.41 2.69 -7.96
C VAL A 75 -16.93 3.80 -8.90
N GLU A 76 -15.87 4.51 -8.53
CA GLU A 76 -15.29 5.57 -9.38
C GLU A 76 -14.66 4.99 -10.66
N LEU A 77 -13.97 3.84 -10.56
CA LEU A 77 -13.44 3.13 -11.73
C LEU A 77 -14.56 2.74 -12.69
N HIS A 78 -15.66 2.15 -12.18
CA HIS A 78 -16.81 1.76 -12.99
C HIS A 78 -17.37 2.95 -13.78
N ALA A 79 -17.59 4.08 -13.12
CA ALA A 79 -18.09 5.29 -13.75
C ALA A 79 -17.15 5.83 -14.86
N ARG A 80 -15.84 5.55 -14.73
CA ARG A 80 -14.81 6.04 -15.66
C ARG A 80 -14.32 5.00 -16.66
N TRP A 81 -14.83 3.77 -16.62
CA TRP A 81 -14.31 2.65 -17.40
C TRP A 81 -14.17 2.95 -18.88
N ARG A 82 -15.17 3.59 -19.49
CA ARG A 82 -15.16 3.95 -20.92
C ARG A 82 -13.95 4.79 -21.34
N ARG A 83 -13.33 5.53 -20.40
CA ARG A 83 -12.14 6.36 -20.65
C ARG A 83 -10.84 5.59 -20.47
N LEU A 84 -10.84 4.57 -19.61
CA LEU A 84 -9.63 3.82 -19.26
C LEU A 84 -9.40 2.61 -20.16
N ARG A 85 -10.38 1.76 -20.37
CA ARG A 85 -10.44 0.57 -21.24
C ARG A 85 -9.15 -0.29 -21.28
N ASP A 86 -8.31 -0.20 -20.27
CA ASP A 86 -7.02 -0.85 -20.15
C ASP A 86 -6.86 -1.28 -18.69
N THR A 87 -6.70 -2.59 -18.49
CA THR A 87 -6.62 -3.16 -17.14
C THR A 87 -5.43 -2.64 -16.33
N ASP A 88 -4.28 -2.42 -17.00
CA ASP A 88 -3.09 -1.91 -16.33
C ASP A 88 -3.30 -0.48 -15.88
N LYS A 89 -3.89 0.35 -16.72
CA LYS A 89 -4.29 1.71 -16.36
C LYS A 89 -5.37 1.74 -15.28
N ALA A 90 -6.31 0.79 -15.32
CA ALA A 90 -7.36 0.68 -14.32
C ALA A 90 -6.80 0.36 -12.92
N LEU A 91 -5.83 -0.54 -12.83
CA LEU A 91 -5.18 -0.86 -11.55
C LEU A 91 -4.36 0.33 -11.03
N ALA A 92 -3.61 1.00 -11.89
CA ALA A 92 -2.89 2.23 -11.52
C ALA A 92 -3.86 3.31 -11.02
N TYR A 93 -5.00 3.47 -11.70
CA TYR A 93 -6.07 4.38 -11.30
C TYR A 93 -6.66 4.04 -9.93
N LEU A 94 -6.98 2.76 -9.66
CA LEU A 94 -7.45 2.32 -8.33
C LEU A 94 -6.47 2.66 -7.22
N ARG A 95 -5.18 2.39 -7.44
CA ARG A 95 -4.11 2.75 -6.48
C ARG A 95 -4.08 4.26 -6.22
N GLN A 96 -4.13 5.06 -7.26
CA GLN A 96 -4.17 6.53 -7.16
C GLN A 96 -5.41 7.02 -6.41
N CYS A 97 -6.59 6.46 -6.68
CA CYS A 97 -7.82 6.78 -5.95
C CYS A 97 -7.67 6.50 -4.47
N ILE A 98 -7.15 5.33 -4.10
CA ILE A 98 -6.95 4.95 -2.69
C ILE A 98 -5.96 5.89 -2.01
N VAL A 99 -4.82 6.19 -2.63
CA VAL A 99 -3.84 7.13 -2.08
C VAL A 99 -4.48 8.52 -1.84
N ASN A 100 -5.20 9.05 -2.82
CA ASN A 100 -5.83 10.36 -2.71
C ASN A 100 -6.94 10.40 -1.65
N ARG A 101 -7.76 9.36 -1.58
CA ARG A 101 -8.84 9.23 -0.58
C ARG A 101 -8.26 9.07 0.83
N SER A 102 -7.21 8.26 1.00
CA SER A 102 -6.51 8.10 2.28
C SER A 102 -5.98 9.44 2.81
N ARG A 103 -5.39 10.27 1.94
CA ARG A 103 -4.96 11.64 2.30
C ARG A 103 -6.13 12.49 2.79
N SER A 104 -7.27 12.40 2.11
CA SER A 104 -8.46 13.19 2.47
C SER A 104 -9.00 12.76 3.84
N VAL A 105 -8.99 11.44 4.14
CA VAL A 105 -9.40 10.91 5.44
C VAL A 105 -8.45 11.40 6.55
N LEU A 106 -7.14 11.27 6.34
CA LEU A 106 -6.14 11.72 7.33
C LEU A 106 -6.23 13.22 7.58
N ARG A 107 -6.42 14.02 6.54
CA ARG A 107 -6.59 15.48 6.68
C ARG A 107 -7.84 15.83 7.51
N ARG A 108 -8.97 15.16 7.23
CA ARG A 108 -10.20 15.36 8.02
C ARG A 108 -10.00 14.97 9.48
N ARG A 109 -9.29 13.85 9.73
CA ARG A 109 -8.96 13.39 11.09
C ARG A 109 -8.12 14.42 11.85
N LEU A 110 -7.11 15.00 11.22
CA LEU A 110 -6.28 16.05 11.81
C LEU A 110 -7.09 17.32 12.13
N VAL A 111 -8.01 17.72 11.26
CA VAL A 111 -8.90 18.86 11.51
C VAL A 111 -9.83 18.57 12.67
N SER A 112 -10.46 17.38 12.71
CA SER A 112 -11.34 16.96 13.81
C SER A 112 -10.61 16.86 15.14
N GLN A 113 -9.38 16.36 15.15
CA GLN A 113 -8.55 16.30 16.37
C GLN A 113 -8.22 17.70 16.90
N ARG A 114 -7.81 18.64 16.04
CA ARG A 114 -7.58 20.03 16.44
C ARG A 114 -8.83 20.71 16.99
N TYR A 115 -10.00 20.36 16.44
CA TYR A 115 -11.28 20.87 16.96
C TYR A 115 -11.64 20.24 18.31
N ALA A 116 -11.36 18.93 18.50
CA ALA A 116 -11.60 18.23 19.76
C ALA A 116 -10.66 18.70 20.89
N GLU A 117 -9.41 19.03 20.57
CA GLU A 117 -8.44 19.60 21.53
C GLU A 117 -8.86 21.01 22.02
N SER A 118 -9.75 21.69 21.31
CA SER A 118 -10.31 23.00 21.71
C SER A 118 -11.62 22.87 22.49
N GLN A 119 -12.15 21.66 22.72
CA GLN A 119 -13.33 21.38 23.55
C GLN A 119 -13.01 20.38 24.65
N PRO A 120 -13.67 20.45 25.84
CA PRO A 120 -13.46 19.46 26.89
C PRO A 120 -13.85 18.05 26.39
N PRO A 121 -13.06 16.99 26.73
CA PRO A 121 -13.13 15.71 26.07
C PRO A 121 -14.44 14.98 26.37
N PRO A 122 -15.19 14.51 25.36
CA PRO A 122 -16.14 13.43 25.56
C PRO A 122 -15.34 12.13 25.71
N ALA A 123 -15.76 11.28 26.65
CA ALA A 123 -15.19 9.96 26.88
C ALA A 123 -15.31 9.10 25.60
N THR A 124 -14.21 8.94 24.88
CA THR A 124 -14.14 8.04 23.73
C THR A 124 -13.81 6.64 24.21
N VAL A 125 -14.75 5.73 24.07
CA VAL A 125 -14.53 4.28 24.19
C VAL A 125 -13.81 3.81 22.92
N PRO A 126 -12.64 3.16 23.04
CA PRO A 126 -12.01 2.55 21.86
C PRO A 126 -12.89 1.39 21.37
N SER A 127 -13.34 1.42 20.15
CA SER A 127 -13.98 0.28 19.50
C SER A 127 -12.93 -0.78 19.20
N ALA A 128 -12.84 -1.77 20.08
CA ALA A 128 -11.97 -2.93 19.95
C ALA A 128 -12.80 -4.10 19.42
N GLU A 129 -13.01 -4.17 18.13
CA GLU A 129 -13.46 -5.41 17.47
C GLU A 129 -13.23 -5.31 15.98
N HIS A 130 -12.08 -5.80 15.49
CA HIS A 130 -11.92 -6.38 14.15
C HIS A 130 -10.59 -7.10 14.05
N GLY A 131 -10.64 -8.42 13.98
CA GLY A 131 -9.64 -9.22 13.27
C GLY A 131 -8.41 -9.67 14.05
N ALA A 132 -8.59 -10.61 14.97
CA ALA A 132 -7.51 -11.25 15.76
C ALA A 132 -6.65 -12.27 14.98
N LEU A 133 -6.45 -12.18 13.67
CA LEU A 133 -5.76 -13.26 12.94
C LEU A 133 -4.51 -12.88 12.14
N ALA A 134 -3.97 -11.69 12.28
CA ALA A 134 -2.64 -11.36 11.74
C ALA A 134 -1.92 -10.34 12.64
N ALA A 135 -2.26 -10.31 13.92
CA ALA A 135 -2.14 -9.07 14.70
C ALA A 135 -0.79 -8.86 15.41
N LEU A 136 0.04 -9.86 15.66
CA LEU A 136 1.17 -9.65 16.56
C LEU A 136 2.44 -9.14 15.89
N ASP A 137 2.78 -9.61 14.68
CA ASP A 137 3.99 -9.14 13.98
C ASP A 137 3.75 -7.86 13.15
N HIS A 138 2.51 -7.55 12.83
CA HIS A 138 2.17 -6.39 11.99
C HIS A 138 1.79 -5.14 12.79
N ALA A 139 1.37 -5.27 14.04
CA ALA A 139 0.94 -4.13 14.86
C ALA A 139 2.06 -3.12 15.07
N GLY A 140 3.25 -3.58 15.40
CA GLY A 140 4.43 -2.73 15.55
C GLY A 140 4.84 -2.03 14.26
N MET A 141 4.73 -2.72 13.12
CA MET A 141 5.03 -2.14 11.81
C MET A 141 3.99 -1.08 11.41
N ILE A 142 2.69 -1.35 11.63
CA ILE A 142 1.62 -0.39 11.36
C ILE A 142 1.78 0.86 12.23
N GLU A 143 2.12 0.68 13.51
CA GLU A 143 2.38 1.77 14.41
C GLU A 143 3.60 2.60 13.99
N ALA A 144 4.71 1.95 13.65
CA ALA A 144 5.92 2.61 13.16
C ALA A 144 5.65 3.39 11.87
N LEU A 145 4.92 2.80 10.92
CA LEU A 145 4.46 3.50 9.71
C LEU A 145 3.55 4.67 10.05
N GLY A 146 2.67 4.51 11.04
CA GLY A 146 1.76 5.56 11.52
C GLY A 146 2.47 6.82 12.02
N ARG A 147 3.67 6.67 12.60
CA ARG A 147 4.51 7.78 13.11
C ARG A 147 5.22 8.56 12.00
N LEU A 148 5.31 7.99 10.80
CA LEU A 148 5.95 8.68 9.68
C LEU A 148 5.10 9.83 9.14
N PRO A 149 5.73 10.90 8.63
CA PRO A 149 5.04 11.88 7.80
C PRO A 149 4.32 11.20 6.63
N GLU A 150 3.12 11.67 6.31
CA GLU A 150 2.21 11.07 5.33
C GLU A 150 2.90 10.67 4.02
N ARG A 151 3.68 11.57 3.41
CA ARG A 151 4.36 11.32 2.14
C ARG A 151 5.47 10.27 2.22
N GLN A 152 6.14 10.15 3.35
CA GLN A 152 7.17 9.13 3.57
C GLN A 152 6.50 7.76 3.75
N ARG A 153 5.43 7.68 4.52
CA ARG A 153 4.62 6.48 4.70
C ARG A 153 4.06 5.98 3.37
N GLU A 154 3.44 6.87 2.57
CA GLU A 154 2.93 6.54 1.24
C GLU A 154 4.02 5.93 0.34
N ALA A 155 5.16 6.60 0.22
CA ALA A 155 6.25 6.16 -0.64
C ALA A 155 6.77 4.78 -0.23
N LEU A 156 6.93 4.53 1.08
CA LEU A 156 7.39 3.23 1.59
C LEU A 156 6.37 2.12 1.34
N ILE A 157 5.09 2.37 1.59
CA ILE A 157 4.04 1.37 1.36
C ILE A 157 3.96 1.02 -0.12
N LEU A 158 3.95 2.01 -1.01
CA LEU A 158 3.91 1.78 -2.45
C LEU A 158 5.16 1.03 -2.95
N ARG A 159 6.33 1.31 -2.38
CA ARG A 159 7.60 0.68 -2.77
C ARG A 159 7.71 -0.75 -2.27
N TYR A 160 7.45 -1.00 -0.99
CA TYR A 160 7.78 -2.26 -0.34
C TYR A 160 6.59 -3.20 -0.17
N TYR A 161 5.38 -2.69 -0.09
CA TYR A 161 4.19 -3.53 -0.02
C TYR A 161 3.63 -3.87 -1.41
N LEU A 162 3.61 -2.90 -2.35
CA LEU A 162 3.12 -3.12 -3.72
C LEU A 162 4.23 -3.36 -4.74
N ASP A 163 5.50 -3.30 -4.33
CA ASP A 163 6.69 -3.46 -5.18
C ASP A 163 6.66 -2.60 -6.46
N LEU A 164 6.16 -1.36 -6.33
CA LEU A 164 6.04 -0.46 -7.47
C LEU A 164 7.39 0.15 -7.85
N SER A 165 7.56 0.39 -9.16
CA SER A 165 8.68 1.18 -9.67
C SER A 165 8.60 2.65 -9.20
N GLU A 166 9.74 3.36 -9.19
CA GLU A 166 9.74 4.79 -8.88
C GLU A 166 8.86 5.62 -9.81
N ALA A 167 8.67 5.16 -11.05
CA ALA A 167 7.79 5.81 -12.02
C ALA A 167 6.33 5.65 -11.62
N ASP A 168 5.91 4.42 -11.28
CA ASP A 168 4.53 4.12 -10.88
C ASP A 168 4.18 4.80 -9.54
N ILE A 169 5.15 4.85 -8.61
CA ILE A 169 4.99 5.58 -7.35
C ILE A 169 4.83 7.09 -7.62
N ALA A 170 5.65 7.65 -8.49
CA ALA A 170 5.57 9.07 -8.85
C ALA A 170 4.19 9.41 -9.45
N GLU A 171 3.67 8.55 -10.33
CA GLU A 171 2.33 8.66 -10.91
C GLU A 171 1.25 8.55 -9.81
N ALA A 172 1.29 7.50 -8.99
CA ALA A 172 0.31 7.27 -7.94
C ALA A 172 0.27 8.41 -6.90
N MET A 173 1.43 8.97 -6.57
CA MET A 173 1.56 10.05 -5.60
C MET A 173 1.37 11.45 -6.21
N GLY A 174 1.43 11.59 -7.53
CA GLY A 174 1.40 12.88 -8.23
C GLY A 174 2.63 13.75 -7.93
N ILE A 175 3.84 13.16 -7.88
CA ILE A 175 5.11 13.83 -7.57
C ILE A 175 6.22 13.40 -8.54
N SER A 176 7.39 14.06 -8.49
CA SER A 176 8.54 13.65 -9.30
C SER A 176 9.23 12.38 -8.74
N ARG A 177 9.93 11.63 -9.61
CA ARG A 177 10.74 10.46 -9.19
C ARG A 177 11.82 10.85 -8.16
N GLY A 178 12.42 12.02 -8.29
CA GLY A 178 13.39 12.53 -7.31
C GLY A 178 12.76 12.74 -5.92
N ALA A 179 11.51 13.22 -5.86
CA ALA A 179 10.77 13.34 -4.63
C ALA A 179 10.44 11.96 -4.03
N VAL A 180 10.10 10.95 -4.86
CA VAL A 180 9.91 9.57 -4.40
C VAL A 180 11.16 9.04 -3.71
N LYS A 181 12.33 9.14 -4.36
CA LYS A 181 13.61 8.73 -3.75
C LYS A 181 13.85 9.39 -2.40
N SER A 182 13.64 10.70 -2.33
CA SER A 182 13.79 11.48 -1.10
C SER A 182 12.83 11.03 0.00
N HIS A 183 11.57 10.76 -0.32
CA HIS A 183 10.60 10.28 0.65
C HIS A 183 10.93 8.86 1.13
N CYS A 184 11.29 7.94 0.24
CA CYS A 184 11.72 6.60 0.61
C CYS A 184 12.96 6.62 1.51
N SER A 185 13.99 7.37 1.15
CA SER A 185 15.23 7.45 1.93
C SER A 185 14.98 8.01 3.34
N ARG A 186 14.25 9.13 3.44
CA ARG A 186 13.92 9.74 4.75
C ARG A 186 13.00 8.86 5.59
N GLY A 187 12.02 8.21 4.97
CA GLY A 187 11.12 7.29 5.66
C GLY A 187 11.85 6.07 6.22
N LEU A 188 12.77 5.47 5.44
CA LEU A 188 13.60 4.36 5.93
C LEU A 188 14.52 4.79 7.09
N ALA A 189 15.12 5.97 6.99
CA ALA A 189 15.95 6.50 8.07
C ALA A 189 15.14 6.69 9.37
N ALA A 190 13.94 7.25 9.27
CA ALA A 190 13.06 7.44 10.41
C ALA A 190 12.57 6.11 11.02
N LEU A 191 12.26 5.09 10.20
CA LEU A 191 11.92 3.76 10.71
C LEU A 191 13.08 3.11 11.46
N ARG A 192 14.31 3.22 10.96
CA ARG A 192 15.50 2.67 11.64
C ARG A 192 15.72 3.32 12.99
N GLN A 193 15.65 4.64 13.07
CA GLN A 193 15.78 5.37 14.33
C GLN A 193 14.70 4.98 15.35
N GLY A 194 13.46 4.81 14.88
CA GLY A 194 12.37 4.36 15.75
C GLY A 194 12.53 2.93 16.27
N TRP A 195 13.22 2.06 15.52
CA TRP A 195 13.47 0.67 15.91
C TRP A 195 14.60 0.54 16.95
N GLU A 196 15.67 1.34 16.80
CA GLU A 196 16.80 1.35 17.73
C GLU A 196 16.44 1.85 19.13
N VAL A 197 15.39 2.69 19.24
CA VAL A 197 14.92 3.23 20.54
C VAL A 197 14.03 2.23 21.29
N THR A 198 13.50 1.21 20.62
CA THR A 198 12.53 0.25 21.20
C THR A 198 13.18 -1.13 21.49
N SER A 199 14.44 -1.35 21.10
CA SER A 199 15.24 -2.55 21.36
C SER A 199 16.18 -2.33 22.51
#